data_17f6e5f5b16b50d29a02ca21d9e821d8
#
_entry.id   17f6e5f5b16b50d29a02ca21d9e821d8
#
_cell.length_a   1.000
_cell.length_b   1.000
_cell.length_c   1.000
_cell.angle_alpha   90.00
_cell.angle_beta   90.00
_cell.angle_gamma   90.00
#
_symmetry.space_group_name_H-M   'P 1'
#
loop_
_entity.id
_entity.type
_entity.pdbx_description
1 polymer ?
#
loop_
_entity_poly.entity_id
_entity_poly.type
_entity_poly.pdbx_seq_one_letter_code
_entity_poly.pdbx_strand_id
1 'polypeptide(L)'
;MADYYIDSLSGLDDGDGKSPASPLPSHTGLSLSAGDTVYFRRGSEYRCGIFSPDGEVGKPITFKAYGDGPAPKFFGSKNCSAEWLWEETEKNIYRLRIGLQSEPGNVIFGFGRSFGTLVWNKNDLKTSGDWW
;
A
#
# COMPACT_ATOMS: atom_id res chain seq x y z
N MET A 1 7.83 13.32 22.23
CA MET A 1 7.63 13.95 20.90
C MET A 1 8.83 13.55 20.05
N ALA A 2 8.64 12.71 19.08
CA ALA A 2 9.66 12.17 18.21
C ALA A 2 9.27 12.38 16.74
N ASP A 3 10.29 12.54 15.88
CA ASP A 3 10.13 12.60 14.44
C ASP A 3 10.61 11.28 13.84
N TYR A 4 9.83 10.73 12.91
CA TYR A 4 10.12 9.51 12.17
C TYR A 4 10.09 9.78 10.67
N TYR A 5 11.09 9.29 9.96
CA TYR A 5 11.23 9.47 8.52
C TYR A 5 11.05 8.14 7.80
N ILE A 6 10.16 8.11 6.83
CA ILE A 6 9.78 6.90 6.09
C ILE A 6 10.02 7.13 4.60
N ASP A 7 10.70 6.18 3.97
CA ASP A 7 11.00 6.20 2.55
C ASP A 7 10.91 4.78 1.97
N SER A 8 9.89 4.50 1.18
CA SER A 8 9.69 3.18 0.57
C SER A 8 10.65 2.90 -0.60
N LEU A 9 11.41 3.89 -1.07
CA LEU A 9 12.36 3.74 -2.18
C LEU A 9 13.80 3.48 -1.69
N SER A 10 14.20 4.16 -0.61
CA SER A 10 15.56 4.10 -0.09
C SER A 10 15.63 3.93 1.43
N GLY A 11 14.54 3.52 2.07
CA GLY A 11 14.52 3.20 3.48
C GLY A 11 15.41 2.00 3.80
N LEU A 12 16.07 2.03 4.94
CA LEU A 12 16.98 1.00 5.42
C LEU A 12 16.25 0.13 6.45
N ASP A 13 16.38 -1.18 6.33
CA ASP A 13 15.77 -2.12 7.29
C ASP A 13 16.40 -1.98 8.70
N ASP A 14 17.65 -1.55 8.75
CA ASP A 14 18.40 -1.22 9.97
C ASP A 14 18.44 0.29 10.28
N GLY A 15 17.70 1.11 9.53
CA GLY A 15 17.54 2.52 9.78
C GLY A 15 16.87 2.81 11.13
N ASP A 16 17.25 3.89 11.78
CA ASP A 16 16.62 4.32 13.03
C ASP A 16 15.35 5.17 12.82
N GLY A 17 15.13 5.61 11.59
CA GLY A 17 14.00 6.45 11.20
C GLY A 17 14.03 7.86 11.80
N LYS A 18 15.12 8.27 12.45
CA LYS A 18 15.17 9.56 13.17
C LYS A 18 15.63 10.72 12.31
N SER A 19 16.06 10.46 11.10
CA SER A 19 16.50 11.50 10.17
C SER A 19 16.20 11.10 8.70
N PRO A 20 16.16 12.09 7.79
CA PRO A 20 16.07 11.81 6.35
C PRO A 20 17.25 11.01 5.78
N ALA A 21 18.38 10.95 6.49
CA ALA A 21 19.57 10.21 6.08
C ALA A 21 19.52 8.72 6.49
N SER A 22 18.66 8.38 7.46
CA SER A 22 18.48 7.00 7.95
C SER A 22 16.99 6.64 8.05
N PRO A 23 16.22 6.75 6.94
CA PRO A 23 14.78 6.53 6.98
C PRO A 23 14.45 5.03 7.09
N LEU A 24 13.29 4.71 7.64
CA LEU A 24 12.72 3.38 7.60
C LEU A 24 11.99 3.13 6.27
N PRO A 25 11.91 1.89 5.79
CA PRO A 25 11.18 1.57 4.56
C PRO A 25 9.65 1.64 4.74
N SER A 26 9.17 1.47 5.97
CA SER A 26 7.74 1.48 6.31
C SER A 26 7.52 2.05 7.70
N HIS A 27 6.33 2.61 7.93
CA HIS A 27 5.89 3.02 9.27
C HIS A 27 5.27 1.87 10.06
N THR A 28 5.11 0.70 9.44
CA THR A 28 4.53 -0.49 10.09
C THR A 28 5.44 -0.94 11.24
N GLY A 29 4.87 -1.08 12.42
CA GLY A 29 5.63 -1.46 13.62
C GLY A 29 6.20 -0.29 14.43
N LEU A 30 6.01 0.95 14.01
CA LEU A 30 6.31 2.11 14.85
C LEU A 30 5.35 2.17 16.04
N SER A 31 5.93 2.34 17.22
CA SER A 31 5.16 2.67 18.44
C SER A 31 5.11 4.19 18.57
N LEU A 32 3.99 4.77 18.14
CA LEU A 32 3.78 6.22 18.20
C LEU A 32 3.17 6.65 19.54
N SER A 33 3.58 7.82 20.01
CA SER A 33 3.06 8.48 21.20
C SER A 33 2.51 9.86 20.86
N ALA A 34 1.67 10.39 21.73
CA ALA A 34 1.09 11.72 21.56
C ALA A 34 2.17 12.79 21.31
N GLY A 35 1.97 13.56 20.25
CA GLY A 35 2.89 14.60 19.79
C GLY A 35 3.95 14.15 18.79
N ASP A 36 4.03 12.86 18.44
CA ASP A 36 4.98 12.38 17.45
C ASP A 36 4.58 12.78 16.02
N THR A 37 5.57 12.90 15.15
CA THR A 37 5.36 13.21 13.74
C THR A 37 6.00 12.13 12.87
N VAL A 38 5.24 11.65 11.87
CA VAL A 38 5.72 10.71 10.86
C VAL A 38 5.80 11.44 9.52
N TYR A 39 6.98 11.47 8.94
CA TYR A 39 7.27 12.10 7.67
C TYR A 39 7.41 11.04 6.58
N PHE A 40 6.58 11.12 5.54
CA PHE A 40 6.65 10.26 4.36
C PHE A 40 7.34 10.99 3.21
N ARG A 41 8.30 10.34 2.57
CA ARG A 41 9.02 10.93 1.45
C ARG A 41 8.09 11.19 0.27
N ARG A 42 8.22 12.37 -0.32
CA ARG A 42 7.57 12.70 -1.59
C ARG A 42 8.08 11.82 -2.71
N GLY A 43 7.20 11.47 -3.67
CA GLY A 43 7.50 10.55 -4.76
C GLY A 43 7.42 9.07 -4.39
N SER A 44 7.30 8.73 -3.11
CA SER A 44 7.17 7.34 -2.64
C SER A 44 5.74 6.82 -2.72
N GLU A 45 5.63 5.50 -2.85
CA GLU A 45 4.37 4.77 -2.85
C GLU A 45 4.37 3.74 -1.71
N TYR A 46 3.29 3.70 -0.96
CA TYR A 46 3.11 2.82 0.19
C TYR A 46 1.88 1.95 -0.02
N ARG A 47 2.03 0.63 0.18
CA ARG A 47 0.91 -0.32 0.12
C ARG A 47 0.60 -0.86 1.51
N CYS A 48 0.04 0.02 2.32
CA CYS A 48 -0.31 -0.26 3.70
C CYS A 48 -1.40 0.72 4.16
N GLY A 49 -2.14 0.32 5.19
CA GLY A 49 -3.01 1.24 5.93
C GLY A 49 -2.19 2.15 6.85
N ILE A 50 -2.67 3.35 7.10
CA ILE A 50 -2.16 4.21 8.16
C ILE A 50 -3.01 3.94 9.40
N PHE A 51 -2.40 3.37 10.42
CA PHE A 51 -3.00 3.19 11.73
C PHE A 51 -2.29 4.11 12.71
N SER A 52 -3.05 4.97 13.37
CA SER A 52 -2.54 5.88 14.37
C SER A 52 -3.19 5.57 15.71
N PRO A 53 -2.41 5.45 16.78
CA PRO A 53 -2.99 5.52 18.12
C PRO A 53 -3.54 6.94 18.39
N ASP A 54 -4.28 7.08 19.46
CA ASP A 54 -4.82 8.37 19.86
C ASP A 54 -3.72 9.34 20.28
N GLY A 55 -3.89 10.61 19.91
CA GLY A 55 -3.10 11.70 20.45
C GLY A 55 -3.67 12.20 21.78
N GLU A 56 -3.07 13.25 22.32
CA GLU A 56 -3.57 13.98 23.48
C GLU A 56 -3.97 15.42 23.09
N VAL A 57 -4.77 16.06 23.91
CA VAL A 57 -5.13 17.47 23.72
C VAL A 57 -3.87 18.34 23.66
N GLY A 58 -3.71 19.05 22.55
CA GLY A 58 -2.51 19.86 22.27
C GLY A 58 -1.27 19.08 21.83
N LYS A 59 -1.36 17.74 21.71
CA LYS A 59 -0.28 16.86 21.26
C LYS A 59 -0.81 15.82 20.24
N PRO A 60 -1.28 16.24 19.08
CA PRO A 60 -1.74 15.31 18.06
C PRO A 60 -0.58 14.49 17.49
N ILE A 61 -0.83 13.26 17.09
CA ILE A 61 0.07 12.54 16.21
C ILE A 61 -0.10 13.13 14.81
N THR A 62 1.01 13.46 14.16
CA THR A 62 0.97 14.19 12.88
C THR A 62 1.62 13.37 11.77
N PHE A 63 0.94 13.30 10.62
CA PHE A 63 1.49 12.68 9.41
C PHE A 63 1.76 13.78 8.38
N LYS A 64 2.98 13.84 7.86
CA LYS A 64 3.45 14.87 6.91
C LYS A 64 4.23 14.25 5.77
N ALA A 65 4.50 15.06 4.74
CA ALA A 65 5.43 14.72 3.68
C ALA A 65 6.73 15.51 3.81
N TYR A 66 7.87 14.92 3.37
CA TYR A 66 9.16 15.58 3.32
C TYR A 66 9.85 15.36 1.96
N GLY A 67 10.90 16.17 1.70
CA GLY A 67 11.64 16.14 0.44
C GLY A 67 10.87 16.77 -0.72
N ASP A 68 11.42 16.61 -1.92
CA ASP A 68 10.87 17.19 -3.15
C ASP A 68 10.15 16.14 -3.99
N GLY A 69 9.21 16.60 -4.83
CA GLY A 69 8.45 15.75 -5.75
C GLY A 69 6.95 15.70 -5.46
N PRO A 70 6.22 14.81 -6.13
CA PRO A 70 4.78 14.64 -5.93
C PRO A 70 4.46 14.13 -4.52
N ALA A 71 3.24 14.35 -4.08
CA ALA A 71 2.79 13.83 -2.77
C ALA A 71 2.98 12.31 -2.67
N PRO A 72 3.31 11.78 -1.47
CA PRO A 72 3.36 10.35 -1.25
C PRO A 72 1.99 9.73 -1.49
N LYS A 73 1.97 8.52 -2.08
CA LYS A 73 0.73 7.80 -2.40
C LYS A 73 0.56 6.59 -1.49
N PHE A 74 -0.64 6.40 -1.00
CA PHE A 74 -1.02 5.26 -0.18
C PHE A 74 -2.06 4.42 -0.94
N PHE A 75 -1.76 3.14 -1.08
CA PHE A 75 -2.63 2.19 -1.76
C PHE A 75 -3.12 1.14 -0.75
N GLY A 76 -4.42 1.05 -0.56
CA GLY A 76 -5.06 -0.02 0.21
C GLY A 76 -5.16 -1.35 -0.55
N SER A 77 -4.67 -1.41 -1.78
CA SER A 77 -4.72 -2.58 -2.64
C SER A 77 -3.47 -3.44 -2.56
N LYS A 78 -3.61 -4.74 -2.76
CA LYS A 78 -2.48 -5.66 -2.98
C LYS A 78 -2.00 -5.57 -4.42
N ASN A 79 -0.68 -5.46 -4.62
CA ASN A 79 -0.11 -5.52 -5.97
C ASN A 79 -0.01 -6.97 -6.44
N CYS A 80 -0.76 -7.31 -7.47
CA CYS A 80 -0.79 -8.63 -8.10
C CYS A 80 -0.34 -8.56 -9.57
N SER A 81 0.44 -7.55 -9.96
CA SER A 81 0.86 -7.34 -11.35
C SER A 81 2.01 -8.26 -11.80
N ALA A 82 2.69 -8.95 -10.89
CA ALA A 82 3.76 -9.86 -11.26
C ALA A 82 3.19 -11.09 -11.98
N GLU A 83 3.70 -11.38 -13.17
CA GLU A 83 3.21 -12.45 -14.04
C GLU A 83 3.25 -13.83 -13.36
N TRP A 84 4.28 -14.13 -12.59
CA TRP A 84 4.44 -15.40 -11.87
C TRP A 84 3.36 -15.66 -10.80
N LEU A 85 2.59 -14.64 -10.41
CA LEU A 85 1.47 -14.77 -9.47
C LEU A 85 0.24 -15.40 -10.11
N TRP A 86 0.20 -15.49 -11.43
CA TRP A 86 -0.95 -15.95 -12.19
C TRP A 86 -0.64 -17.26 -12.92
N GLU A 87 -1.63 -18.11 -13.05
CA GLU A 87 -1.57 -19.29 -13.89
C GLU A 87 -2.79 -19.33 -14.80
N GLU A 88 -2.57 -19.64 -16.06
CA GLU A 88 -3.64 -19.90 -16.99
C GLU A 88 -4.24 -21.29 -16.69
N THR A 89 -5.50 -21.34 -16.30
CA THR A 89 -6.22 -22.58 -15.97
C THR A 89 -7.02 -23.09 -17.16
N GLU A 90 -7.53 -22.20 -17.97
CA GLU A 90 -8.21 -22.42 -19.22
C GLU A 90 -7.85 -21.28 -20.17
N LYS A 91 -8.12 -21.45 -21.47
CA LYS A 91 -7.79 -20.42 -22.47
C LYS A 91 -8.31 -19.04 -22.07
N ASN A 92 -7.39 -18.11 -21.84
CA ASN A 92 -7.64 -16.73 -21.39
C ASN A 92 -8.29 -16.60 -20.01
N ILE A 93 -8.29 -17.66 -19.19
CA ILE A 93 -8.75 -17.61 -17.80
C ILE A 93 -7.56 -17.85 -16.87
N TYR A 94 -7.26 -16.87 -16.04
CA TYR A 94 -6.12 -16.88 -15.14
C TYR A 94 -6.56 -16.96 -13.69
N ARG A 95 -5.86 -17.74 -12.90
CA ARG A 95 -6.05 -17.86 -11.47
C ARG A 95 -4.88 -17.22 -10.73
N LEU A 96 -5.18 -16.41 -9.72
CA LEU A 96 -4.19 -15.90 -8.79
C LEU A 96 -3.71 -17.04 -7.89
N ARG A 97 -2.39 -17.27 -7.84
CA ARG A 97 -1.76 -18.37 -7.09
C ARG A 97 -1.64 -18.12 -5.58
N ILE A 98 -1.81 -16.89 -5.15
CA ILE A 98 -1.70 -16.52 -3.74
C ILE A 98 -3.07 -16.42 -3.08
N GLY A 99 -3.15 -16.86 -1.83
CA GLY A 99 -4.35 -16.65 -1.02
C GLY A 99 -4.53 -15.16 -0.69
N LEU A 100 -5.78 -14.73 -0.73
CA LEU A 100 -6.17 -13.43 -0.20
C LEU A 100 -6.76 -13.65 1.20
N GLN A 101 -6.49 -12.72 2.12
CA GLN A 101 -7.00 -12.82 3.51
C GLN A 101 -8.50 -12.51 3.60
N SER A 102 -9.05 -11.87 2.58
CA SER A 102 -10.46 -11.52 2.46
C SER A 102 -10.87 -11.53 0.98
N GLU A 103 -12.15 -11.56 0.72
CA GLU A 103 -12.67 -11.37 -0.62
C GLU A 103 -12.23 -10.00 -1.16
N PRO A 104 -11.71 -9.94 -2.40
CA PRO A 104 -11.36 -8.68 -3.02
C PRO A 104 -12.64 -7.91 -3.33
N GLY A 105 -12.68 -6.64 -2.94
CA GLY A 105 -13.80 -5.77 -3.27
C GLY A 105 -13.80 -5.38 -4.75
N ASN A 106 -12.64 -5.38 -5.38
CA ASN A 106 -12.49 -5.04 -6.79
C ASN A 106 -11.12 -5.47 -7.35
N VAL A 107 -11.06 -5.68 -8.65
CA VAL A 107 -9.81 -5.86 -9.40
C VAL A 107 -9.55 -4.58 -10.19
N ILE A 108 -8.35 -4.03 -10.05
CA ILE A 108 -7.97 -2.74 -10.63
C ILE A 108 -6.83 -2.97 -11.61
N PHE A 109 -6.96 -2.49 -12.82
CA PHE A 109 -5.96 -2.59 -13.88
C PHE A 109 -5.29 -1.25 -14.14
N GLY A 110 -4.00 -1.30 -14.52
CA GLY A 110 -3.26 -0.13 -14.98
C GLY A 110 -3.22 1.03 -13.99
N PHE A 111 -3.08 0.73 -12.68
CA PHE A 111 -3.04 1.74 -11.61
C PHE A 111 -4.29 2.63 -11.53
N GLY A 112 -5.46 2.05 -11.70
CA GLY A 112 -6.73 2.76 -11.61
C GLY A 112 -7.28 3.26 -12.95
N ARG A 113 -6.70 2.84 -14.07
CA ARG A 113 -7.19 3.21 -15.41
C ARG A 113 -8.47 2.46 -15.81
N SER A 114 -8.62 1.24 -15.31
CA SER A 114 -9.83 0.44 -15.50
C SER A 114 -10.08 -0.48 -14.31
N PHE A 115 -11.30 -0.96 -14.22
CA PHE A 115 -11.76 -1.82 -13.14
C PHE A 115 -12.34 -3.09 -13.72
N GLY A 116 -12.18 -4.21 -13.01
CA GLY A 116 -12.78 -5.47 -13.38
C GLY A 116 -14.27 -5.50 -13.04
N THR A 117 -14.98 -6.38 -13.71
CA THR A 117 -16.39 -6.68 -13.44
C THR A 117 -16.48 -7.98 -12.66
N LEU A 118 -17.02 -7.92 -11.44
CA LEU A 118 -17.32 -9.11 -10.65
C LEU A 118 -18.50 -9.88 -11.29
N VAL A 119 -18.28 -11.15 -11.58
CA VAL A 119 -19.36 -12.08 -11.95
C VAL A 119 -19.50 -13.14 -10.86
N TRP A 120 -20.70 -13.70 -10.71
CA TRP A 120 -21.00 -14.62 -9.60
C TRP A 120 -20.67 -16.07 -9.90
N ASN A 121 -20.46 -16.42 -11.18
CA ASN A 121 -20.11 -17.75 -11.61
C ASN A 121 -18.97 -17.70 -12.62
N LYS A 122 -18.10 -18.70 -12.59
CA LYS A 122 -17.01 -18.84 -13.55
C LYS A 122 -17.51 -18.85 -15.00
N ASN A 123 -18.68 -19.46 -15.27
CA ASN A 123 -19.25 -19.53 -16.62
C ASN A 123 -19.72 -18.18 -17.18
N ASP A 124 -19.77 -17.15 -16.33
CA ASP A 124 -20.15 -15.79 -16.71
C ASP A 124 -18.94 -14.91 -17.08
N LEU A 125 -17.73 -15.45 -16.99
CA LEU A 125 -16.52 -14.81 -17.51
C LEU A 125 -16.57 -14.75 -19.03
N LYS A 126 -16.88 -13.62 -19.62
CA LYS A 126 -17.08 -13.45 -21.07
C LYS A 126 -16.23 -12.35 -21.68
N THR A 127 -15.85 -11.38 -20.87
CA THR A 127 -15.16 -10.18 -21.34
C THR A 127 -13.80 -10.03 -20.63
N SER A 128 -12.82 -9.47 -21.31
CA SER A 128 -11.55 -9.12 -20.68
C SER A 128 -11.78 -8.16 -19.51
N GLY A 129 -11.30 -8.55 -18.34
CA GLY A 129 -11.48 -7.81 -17.09
C GLY A 129 -12.60 -8.35 -16.20
N ASP A 130 -13.39 -9.33 -16.66
CA ASP A 130 -14.31 -10.05 -15.76
C ASP A 130 -13.49 -10.86 -14.75
N TRP A 131 -13.99 -10.96 -13.52
CA TRP A 131 -13.37 -11.75 -12.45
C TRP A 131 -14.42 -12.40 -11.56
N TRP A 132 -14.04 -13.51 -10.96
CA TRP A 132 -14.90 -14.38 -10.14
C TRP A 132 -14.18 -14.89 -8.91
#